data_a92dbe6539f9ad30b4978df2329fea09
#
_entry.id   a92dbe6539f9ad30b4978df2329fea09
#
_cell.length_a   1.000
_cell.length_b   1.000
_cell.length_c   1.000
_cell.angle_alpha   90.00
_cell.angle_beta   90.00
_cell.angle_gamma   90.00
#
_symmetry.space_group_name_H-M   'P 1'
#
loop_
_entity.id
_entity.type
_entity.pdbx_description
1 polymer ?
#
loop_
_entity_poly.entity_id
_entity_poly.type
_entity_poly.pdbx_seq_one_letter_code
_entity_poly.pdbx_strand_id
1 'polypeptide(L)'
;MNRRDLLKTGASLALGPILLPHQGLAQALPLPGAGADGWVSLLNGRDLTGWYSMLQKSGKGVAEAKKMVMMEEEMLHIMGNEVTGEAFEPGYLATNQEFENVRIRVEYKWGMKQFFPRSISKRDNGLLYGLVGTDKVWPTCVECQIEEGDVGDFFLVSGIRGIQGGHSAGLFGQGVSLEHGWPKPGDAPSGAKNQPPAEPATGRMIKDGNFENLNDWNVVEVIWQGDQAAHIVNGRTVNTISKLQQPDPQNPGKFIPLTRGKIAIEIEFAEIWFRRIEVKSLV
;
A
#
# COMPACT_ATOMS: atom_id res chain seq x y z
N MET A 1 -79.46 -33.85 -2.74
CA MET A 1 -79.59 -33.66 -1.32
C MET A 1 -78.24 -33.43 -0.71
N ASN A 2 -78.13 -32.29 -0.33
CA ASN A 2 -77.38 -31.51 0.66
C ASN A 2 -75.86 -31.74 0.82
N ARG A 3 -75.27 -30.70 0.42
CA ARG A 3 -73.98 -30.15 0.83
C ARG A 3 -73.97 -29.79 2.33
N ARG A 4 -72.82 -29.88 2.90
CA ARG A 4 -72.21 -29.28 4.14
C ARG A 4 -71.76 -30.41 5.07
N ASP A 5 -70.42 -30.50 5.21
CA ASP A 5 -69.58 -29.95 6.27
C ASP A 5 -68.16 -30.50 6.07
N LEU A 6 -67.29 -29.65 5.57
CA LEU A 6 -65.85 -29.90 5.61
C LEU A 6 -65.27 -28.88 6.59
N LEU A 7 -65.02 -29.33 7.80
CA LEU A 7 -64.40 -28.58 8.87
C LEU A 7 -62.97 -28.25 8.53
N LYS A 8 -62.66 -26.98 8.69
CA LYS A 8 -61.36 -26.35 8.60
C LYS A 8 -60.47 -26.80 9.76
N THR A 9 -59.35 -27.41 9.47
CA THR A 9 -58.20 -27.40 10.38
C THR A 9 -57.08 -26.57 9.74
N GLY A 10 -57.08 -25.30 10.12
CA GLY A 10 -55.97 -24.39 9.82
C GLY A 10 -54.85 -24.62 10.80
N ALA A 11 -53.78 -25.23 10.39
CA ALA A 11 -52.52 -25.22 11.13
C ALA A 11 -51.77 -23.91 10.84
N SER A 12 -51.80 -22.98 11.79
CA SER A 12 -50.92 -21.80 11.80
C SER A 12 -49.51 -22.25 12.09
N LEU A 13 -48.68 -22.27 11.08
CA LEU A 13 -47.21 -22.32 11.24
C LEU A 13 -46.75 -20.94 11.69
N ALA A 14 -46.45 -20.80 12.98
CA ALA A 14 -45.73 -19.66 13.51
C ALA A 14 -44.29 -19.73 12.99
N LEU A 15 -43.97 -18.87 12.05
CA LEU A 15 -42.58 -18.59 11.67
C LEU A 15 -41.93 -17.83 12.84
N GLY A 16 -41.16 -18.55 13.65
CA GLY A 16 -40.27 -17.95 14.62
C GLY A 16 -39.18 -17.10 13.90
N PRO A 17 -38.69 -16.06 14.57
CA PRO A 17 -37.62 -15.25 13.96
C PRO A 17 -36.40 -16.12 13.68
N ILE A 18 -35.99 -16.18 12.42
CA ILE A 18 -34.71 -16.76 12.02
C ILE A 18 -33.64 -15.80 12.56
N LEU A 19 -33.06 -16.18 13.68
CA LEU A 19 -31.82 -15.59 14.16
C LEU A 19 -30.73 -15.97 13.15
N LEU A 20 -30.42 -15.05 12.21
CA LEU A 20 -29.20 -15.12 11.42
C LEU A 20 -28.04 -15.10 12.43
N PRO A 21 -27.11 -16.05 12.36
CA PRO A 21 -25.94 -15.97 13.20
C PRO A 21 -25.24 -14.63 12.89
N HIS A 22 -25.06 -13.80 13.90
CA HIS A 22 -24.12 -12.71 13.85
C HIS A 22 -22.80 -13.35 13.42
N GLN A 23 -22.34 -13.05 12.21
CA GLN A 23 -20.96 -13.31 11.83
C GLN A 23 -20.13 -12.45 12.78
N GLY A 24 -19.69 -13.08 13.87
CA GLY A 24 -18.67 -12.49 14.72
C GLY A 24 -17.52 -12.10 13.79
N LEU A 25 -17.10 -10.85 13.86
CA LEU A 25 -15.87 -10.40 13.23
C LEU A 25 -14.80 -11.43 13.62
N ALA A 26 -14.37 -12.23 12.67
CA ALA A 26 -13.29 -13.16 12.90
C ALA A 26 -12.10 -12.30 13.33
N GLN A 27 -11.69 -12.41 14.59
CA GLN A 27 -10.47 -11.79 15.04
C GLN A 27 -9.34 -12.39 14.19
N ALA A 28 -8.69 -11.56 13.42
CA ALA A 28 -7.57 -12.00 12.64
C ALA A 28 -6.53 -12.61 13.57
N LEU A 29 -6.03 -13.74 13.14
CA LEU A 29 -4.87 -14.32 13.76
C LEU A 29 -3.68 -13.39 13.50
N PRO A 30 -2.87 -13.06 14.54
CA PRO A 30 -1.69 -12.25 14.33
C PRO A 30 -0.77 -12.93 13.31
N LEU A 31 -0.10 -12.14 12.50
CA LEU A 31 0.91 -12.65 11.57
C LEU A 31 1.97 -13.45 12.36
N PRO A 32 2.45 -14.59 11.86
CA PRO A 32 3.51 -15.34 12.51
C PRO A 32 4.74 -14.46 12.76
N GLY A 33 5.29 -14.48 13.97
CA GLY A 33 6.44 -13.67 14.36
C GLY A 33 6.10 -12.24 14.83
N ALA A 34 4.81 -11.92 15.00
CA ALA A 34 4.41 -10.61 15.53
C ALA A 34 4.93 -10.40 16.97
N GLY A 35 5.48 -9.20 17.21
CA GLY A 35 5.77 -8.72 18.56
C GLY A 35 4.50 -8.51 19.39
N ALA A 36 4.66 -8.13 20.66
CA ALA A 36 3.53 -7.89 21.58
C ALA A 36 2.59 -6.76 21.10
N ASP A 37 3.08 -5.85 20.29
CA ASP A 37 2.36 -4.74 19.66
C ASP A 37 1.70 -5.12 18.32
N GLY A 38 1.86 -6.38 17.88
CA GLY A 38 1.29 -6.94 16.66
C GLY A 38 2.06 -6.61 15.37
N TRP A 39 3.22 -5.95 15.45
CA TRP A 39 4.08 -5.70 14.30
C TRP A 39 5.02 -6.88 14.00
N VAL A 40 5.24 -7.14 12.72
CA VAL A 40 6.19 -8.12 12.20
C VAL A 40 7.24 -7.39 11.38
N SER A 41 8.51 -7.50 11.78
CA SER A 41 9.60 -6.98 10.96
C SER A 41 9.78 -7.82 9.70
N LEU A 42 9.90 -7.15 8.57
CA LEU A 42 10.25 -7.78 7.29
C LEU A 42 11.78 -7.79 7.06
N LEU A 43 12.55 -7.10 7.90
CA LEU A 43 14.01 -7.15 7.94
C LEU A 43 14.44 -8.02 9.12
N ASN A 44 15.42 -8.92 8.89
CA ASN A 44 16.00 -9.76 9.95
C ASN A 44 17.29 -9.17 10.56
N GLY A 45 17.72 -7.99 10.10
CA GLY A 45 18.91 -7.28 10.55
C GLY A 45 20.24 -7.89 10.07
N ARG A 46 20.24 -8.96 9.27
CA ARG A 46 21.46 -9.70 8.88
C ARG A 46 21.64 -9.82 7.38
N ASP A 47 20.57 -10.19 6.68
CA ASP A 47 20.58 -10.46 5.25
C ASP A 47 19.20 -10.16 4.63
N LEU A 48 19.08 -10.36 3.33
CA LEU A 48 17.84 -10.13 2.56
C LEU A 48 16.97 -11.39 2.45
N THR A 49 17.08 -12.33 3.39
CA THR A 49 16.19 -13.49 3.46
C THR A 49 14.73 -13.05 3.53
N GLY A 50 13.89 -13.58 2.66
CA GLY A 50 12.48 -13.17 2.52
C GLY A 50 12.24 -12.14 1.42
N TRP A 51 13.31 -11.64 0.80
CA TRP A 51 13.28 -10.66 -0.28
C TRP A 51 13.92 -11.18 -1.57
N TYR A 52 13.66 -10.51 -2.68
CA TYR A 52 14.41 -10.65 -3.93
C TYR A 52 14.47 -9.30 -4.64
N SER A 53 15.56 -9.06 -5.35
CA SER A 53 15.68 -7.86 -6.17
C SER A 53 15.24 -8.11 -7.63
N MET A 54 14.78 -7.05 -8.30
CA MET A 54 14.50 -7.03 -9.72
C MET A 54 15.03 -5.75 -10.33
N LEU A 55 15.98 -5.85 -11.23
CA LEU A 55 16.57 -4.73 -11.95
C LEU A 55 16.10 -4.69 -13.41
N GLN A 56 16.02 -3.50 -13.98
CA GLN A 56 15.42 -3.27 -15.29
C GLN A 56 16.09 -4.04 -16.43
N LYS A 57 17.42 -4.09 -16.44
CA LYS A 57 18.20 -4.76 -17.49
C LYS A 57 18.77 -6.09 -17.01
N SER A 58 19.30 -6.11 -15.79
CA SER A 58 20.00 -7.27 -15.23
C SER A 58 19.07 -8.34 -14.70
N GLY A 59 17.78 -8.01 -14.45
CA GLY A 59 16.79 -8.99 -14.00
C GLY A 59 16.84 -9.27 -12.49
N LYS A 60 16.41 -10.47 -12.13
CA LYS A 60 16.14 -10.88 -10.75
C LYS A 60 17.40 -11.34 -10.02
N GLY A 61 17.55 -10.94 -8.74
CA GLY A 61 18.58 -11.44 -7.83
C GLY A 61 19.99 -10.87 -8.11
N VAL A 62 20.10 -9.73 -8.77
CA VAL A 62 21.40 -9.18 -9.20
C VAL A 62 21.81 -7.94 -8.38
N ALA A 63 20.85 -7.24 -7.75
CA ALA A 63 21.15 -5.99 -7.05
C ALA A 63 22.10 -6.18 -5.86
N GLU A 64 22.01 -7.30 -5.16
CA GLU A 64 22.89 -7.68 -4.05
C GLU A 64 24.33 -7.91 -4.53
N ALA A 65 24.50 -8.66 -5.62
CA ALA A 65 25.82 -8.91 -6.22
C ALA A 65 26.47 -7.63 -6.73
N LYS A 66 25.66 -6.65 -7.18
CA LYS A 66 26.09 -5.32 -7.56
C LYS A 66 26.23 -4.35 -6.39
N LYS A 67 26.00 -4.81 -5.16
CA LYS A 67 26.02 -3.99 -3.94
C LYS A 67 25.12 -2.75 -3.99
N MET A 68 24.06 -2.82 -4.80
CA MET A 68 23.05 -1.77 -4.86
C MET A 68 22.09 -1.82 -3.66
N VAL A 69 21.96 -3.00 -3.06
CA VAL A 69 21.21 -3.25 -1.83
C VAL A 69 22.04 -4.11 -0.90
N MET A 70 22.07 -3.78 0.38
CA MET A 70 22.79 -4.56 1.40
C MET A 70 22.18 -4.36 2.78
N MET A 71 22.44 -5.30 3.68
CA MET A 71 22.20 -5.08 5.11
C MET A 71 23.49 -4.55 5.74
N GLU A 72 23.41 -3.39 6.38
CA GLU A 72 24.52 -2.71 7.05
C GLU A 72 24.01 -2.13 8.38
N GLU A 73 24.71 -2.37 9.48
CA GLU A 73 24.27 -1.93 10.82
C GLU A 73 22.81 -2.31 11.15
N GLU A 74 22.40 -3.52 10.78
CA GLU A 74 21.00 -4.03 10.92
C GLU A 74 19.95 -3.28 10.10
N MET A 75 20.35 -2.37 9.21
CA MET A 75 19.50 -1.59 8.35
C MET A 75 19.61 -2.02 6.88
N LEU A 76 18.57 -1.82 6.12
CA LEU A 76 18.64 -1.92 4.67
C LEU A 76 19.27 -0.64 4.12
N HIS A 77 20.39 -0.76 3.44
CA HIS A 77 21.11 0.32 2.77
C HIS A 77 21.01 0.14 1.26
N ILE A 78 20.43 1.11 0.59
CA ILE A 78 20.25 1.13 -0.87
C ILE A 78 21.15 2.21 -1.44
N MET A 79 21.88 1.88 -2.51
CA MET A 79 22.77 2.78 -3.23
C MET A 79 23.86 3.40 -2.33
N GLY A 80 24.43 2.59 -1.43
CA GLY A 80 25.42 3.02 -0.44
C GLY A 80 26.83 3.18 -0.99
N ASN A 81 27.81 3.14 -0.08
CA ASN A 81 29.22 3.41 -0.38
C ASN A 81 29.87 2.41 -1.33
N GLU A 82 29.41 1.18 -1.30
CA GLU A 82 29.96 0.06 -2.09
C GLU A 82 29.48 0.06 -3.55
N VAL A 83 28.53 0.94 -3.90
CA VAL A 83 28.03 1.04 -5.27
C VAL A 83 29.10 1.68 -6.14
N THR A 84 29.79 0.85 -6.90
CA THR A 84 30.83 1.28 -7.82
C THR A 84 30.48 0.85 -9.23
N GLY A 85 30.65 1.71 -10.23
CA GLY A 85 30.68 1.34 -11.63
C GLY A 85 29.53 1.76 -12.51
N GLU A 86 29.55 1.21 -13.68
CA GLU A 86 29.26 1.83 -14.94
C GLU A 86 27.77 2.01 -15.30
N ALA A 87 26.86 1.37 -14.73
CA ALA A 87 25.49 1.50 -15.17
C ALA A 87 24.53 1.14 -14.03
N PHE A 88 24.20 2.14 -13.28
CA PHE A 88 23.05 2.02 -12.40
C PHE A 88 21.80 1.86 -13.25
N GLU A 89 20.93 1.01 -12.79
CA GLU A 89 19.65 0.74 -13.41
C GLU A 89 18.58 0.75 -12.32
N PRO A 90 17.38 1.23 -12.61
CA PRO A 90 16.33 1.23 -11.63
C PRO A 90 15.80 -0.19 -11.41
N GLY A 91 15.15 -0.37 -10.28
CA GLY A 91 14.55 -1.63 -9.90
C GLY A 91 13.84 -1.56 -8.58
N TYR A 92 13.68 -2.70 -7.97
CA TYR A 92 13.08 -2.82 -6.64
C TYR A 92 13.58 -4.06 -5.89
N LEU A 93 13.43 -4.01 -4.57
CA LEU A 93 13.60 -5.14 -3.66
C LEU A 93 12.21 -5.52 -3.14
N ALA A 94 11.70 -6.71 -3.49
CA ALA A 94 10.34 -7.16 -3.17
C ALA A 94 10.32 -8.34 -2.21
N THR A 95 9.27 -8.42 -1.40
CA THR A 95 9.00 -9.57 -0.54
C THR A 95 8.67 -10.82 -1.37
N ASN A 96 9.08 -12.00 -0.89
CA ASN A 96 8.63 -13.26 -1.46
C ASN A 96 7.15 -13.51 -1.13
N GLN A 97 6.69 -13.04 0.01
CA GLN A 97 5.32 -13.17 0.52
C GLN A 97 4.41 -12.05 -0.02
N GLU A 98 3.14 -12.37 -0.20
CA GLU A 98 2.07 -11.41 -0.46
C GLU A 98 1.34 -11.06 0.83
N PHE A 99 0.73 -9.87 0.84
CA PHE A 99 0.00 -9.30 1.97
C PHE A 99 -1.37 -8.80 1.52
N GLU A 100 -2.30 -8.76 2.47
CA GLU A 100 -3.63 -8.19 2.34
C GLU A 100 -4.09 -7.67 3.71
N ASN A 101 -4.90 -6.63 3.75
CA ASN A 101 -5.43 -6.04 4.99
C ASN A 101 -4.33 -5.78 6.03
N VAL A 102 -3.37 -4.96 5.66
CA VAL A 102 -2.19 -4.66 6.48
C VAL A 102 -1.97 -3.17 6.64
N ARG A 103 -1.38 -2.81 7.77
CA ARG A 103 -0.65 -1.57 7.94
C ARG A 103 0.82 -1.85 7.70
N ILE A 104 1.43 -1.11 6.78
CA ILE A 104 2.86 -1.18 6.45
C ILE A 104 3.50 0.05 7.06
N ARG A 105 4.68 -0.10 7.66
CA ARG A 105 5.47 1.01 8.19
C ARG A 105 6.91 0.88 7.74
N VAL A 106 7.45 1.97 7.22
CA VAL A 106 8.87 2.10 6.92
C VAL A 106 9.44 3.31 7.64
N GLU A 107 10.63 3.18 8.18
CA GLU A 107 11.41 4.30 8.70
C GLU A 107 12.64 4.47 7.83
N TYR A 108 12.73 5.60 7.13
CA TYR A 108 13.82 5.88 6.21
C TYR A 108 14.55 7.19 6.53
N LYS A 109 15.77 7.26 6.06
CA LYS A 109 16.59 8.48 6.04
C LYS A 109 17.39 8.56 4.76
N TRP A 110 17.41 9.73 4.16
CA TRP A 110 18.24 9.97 2.98
C TRP A 110 19.72 9.92 3.31
N GLY A 111 20.51 9.27 2.43
CA GLY A 111 21.94 9.45 2.38
C GLY A 111 22.34 10.67 1.56
N MET A 112 23.64 10.82 1.33
CA MET A 112 24.20 12.00 0.66
C MET A 112 24.44 11.78 -0.84
N LYS A 113 24.43 10.53 -1.32
CA LYS A 113 24.82 10.18 -2.68
C LYS A 113 23.65 10.14 -3.62
N GLN A 114 23.89 10.66 -4.81
CA GLN A 114 22.99 10.54 -5.94
C GLN A 114 23.80 10.14 -7.18
N PHE A 115 23.18 9.35 -8.04
CA PHE A 115 23.84 8.74 -9.17
C PHE A 115 23.19 9.14 -10.49
N PHE A 116 24.01 9.14 -11.58
CA PHE A 116 23.49 9.36 -12.92
C PHE A 116 22.41 8.31 -13.28
N PRO A 117 21.29 8.68 -13.93
CA PRO A 117 21.02 9.99 -14.54
C PRO A 117 20.36 11.02 -13.62
N ARG A 118 20.13 10.71 -12.34
CA ARG A 118 19.40 11.57 -11.39
C ARG A 118 20.29 12.31 -10.38
N SER A 119 21.58 12.48 -10.67
CA SER A 119 22.58 13.08 -9.77
C SER A 119 22.32 14.53 -9.35
N ILE A 120 21.43 15.24 -10.05
CA ILE A 120 21.03 16.62 -9.76
C ILE A 120 19.51 16.77 -9.63
N SER A 121 18.78 15.66 -9.61
CA SER A 121 17.33 15.63 -9.42
C SER A 121 17.01 15.56 -7.93
N LYS A 122 15.73 15.62 -7.56
CA LYS A 122 15.28 15.21 -6.25
C LYS A 122 15.71 13.76 -5.99
N ARG A 123 16.09 13.42 -4.74
CA ARG A 123 16.30 12.04 -4.35
C ARG A 123 14.96 11.32 -4.43
N ASP A 124 14.98 10.11 -4.93
CA ASP A 124 13.78 9.35 -5.26
C ASP A 124 13.87 7.91 -4.80
N ASN A 125 12.78 7.42 -4.30
CA ASN A 125 12.51 6.06 -3.89
C ASN A 125 11.00 5.87 -3.75
N GLY A 126 10.52 4.65 -3.50
CA GLY A 126 9.10 4.36 -3.31
C GLY A 126 8.86 3.16 -2.41
N LEU A 127 7.80 3.23 -1.61
CA LEU A 127 7.21 2.07 -0.96
C LEU A 127 6.11 1.52 -1.86
N LEU A 128 6.39 0.42 -2.54
CA LEU A 128 5.46 -0.26 -3.43
C LEU A 128 4.65 -1.29 -2.65
N TYR A 129 3.35 -1.39 -2.93
CA TYR A 129 2.49 -2.41 -2.35
C TYR A 129 1.44 -2.89 -3.35
N GLY A 130 0.87 -4.06 -3.08
CA GLY A 130 -0.04 -4.66 -4.05
C GLY A 130 0.65 -5.00 -5.38
N LEU A 131 1.94 -5.43 -5.33
CA LEU A 131 2.61 -5.91 -6.53
C LEU A 131 1.97 -7.21 -6.99
N VAL A 132 1.51 -7.21 -8.23
CA VAL A 132 0.84 -8.35 -8.87
C VAL A 132 1.39 -8.62 -10.27
N GLY A 133 1.13 -9.83 -10.75
CA GLY A 133 1.53 -10.25 -12.10
C GLY A 133 3.01 -10.60 -12.21
N THR A 134 3.54 -10.54 -13.43
CA THR A 134 4.92 -10.90 -13.76
C THR A 134 5.88 -9.80 -13.32
N ASP A 135 7.02 -10.20 -12.73
CA ASP A 135 8.10 -9.28 -12.36
C ASP A 135 8.60 -8.50 -13.59
N LYS A 136 8.57 -7.20 -13.50
CA LYS A 136 9.10 -6.24 -14.48
C LYS A 136 9.36 -4.91 -13.78
N VAL A 137 10.21 -4.07 -14.32
CA VAL A 137 10.41 -2.70 -13.88
C VAL A 137 9.73 -1.78 -14.91
N TRP A 138 8.64 -1.06 -14.58
CA TRP A 138 7.99 -0.95 -13.28
C TRP A 138 6.84 -1.95 -13.15
N PRO A 139 6.64 -2.55 -11.96
CA PRO A 139 5.63 -3.59 -11.77
C PRO A 139 4.21 -3.01 -11.78
N THR A 140 3.21 -3.89 -11.87
CA THR A 140 1.81 -3.51 -11.64
C THR A 140 1.58 -3.42 -10.14
N CYS A 141 1.48 -2.20 -9.58
CA CYS A 141 1.39 -1.94 -8.15
C CYS A 141 0.87 -0.54 -7.84
N VAL A 142 0.65 -0.28 -6.56
CA VAL A 142 0.51 1.07 -6.00
C VAL A 142 1.82 1.47 -5.37
N GLU A 143 2.22 2.70 -5.58
CA GLU A 143 3.37 3.29 -4.92
C GLU A 143 2.93 4.38 -3.94
N CYS A 144 3.47 4.33 -2.74
CA CYS A 144 3.56 5.46 -1.84
C CYS A 144 4.91 6.11 -2.08
N GLN A 145 4.88 7.23 -2.80
CA GLN A 145 6.07 7.95 -3.22
C GLN A 145 6.95 8.37 -2.05
N ILE A 146 8.24 8.16 -2.18
CA ILE A 146 9.29 8.67 -1.28
C ILE A 146 10.26 9.51 -2.14
N GLU A 147 9.78 10.56 -2.77
CA GLU A 147 10.58 11.57 -3.45
C GLU A 147 10.65 12.84 -2.61
N GLU A 148 11.81 13.52 -2.57
CA GLU A 148 12.00 14.75 -1.78
C GLU A 148 10.88 15.77 -2.04
N GLY A 149 10.14 16.10 -0.98
CA GLY A 149 9.00 17.03 -1.03
C GLY A 149 7.69 16.42 -1.50
N ASP A 150 7.70 15.21 -2.06
CA ASP A 150 6.52 14.57 -2.64
C ASP A 150 6.12 13.27 -1.91
N VAL A 151 6.72 13.02 -0.75
CA VAL A 151 6.45 11.83 0.07
C VAL A 151 4.99 11.72 0.44
N GLY A 152 4.39 10.58 0.07
CA GLY A 152 2.97 10.29 0.33
C GLY A 152 2.04 10.46 -0.88
N ASP A 153 2.53 10.92 -2.04
CA ASP A 153 1.76 10.85 -3.27
C ASP A 153 1.41 9.40 -3.62
N PHE A 154 0.28 9.17 -4.27
CA PHE A 154 0.04 7.90 -4.94
C PHE A 154 0.63 7.95 -6.34
N PHE A 155 1.33 6.87 -6.70
CA PHE A 155 1.59 6.52 -8.09
C PHE A 155 0.89 5.20 -8.41
N LEU A 156 -0.02 5.21 -9.38
CA LEU A 156 -0.75 4.04 -9.83
C LEU A 156 -0.05 3.48 -11.06
N VAL A 157 0.78 2.46 -10.82
CA VAL A 157 1.78 1.98 -11.77
C VAL A 157 1.21 0.88 -12.67
N SER A 158 1.60 0.90 -13.94
CA SER A 158 1.33 -0.19 -14.92
C SER A 158 -0.13 -0.65 -15.00
N GLY A 159 -1.07 0.32 -15.06
CA GLY A 159 -2.48 0.04 -15.28
C GLY A 159 -3.32 -0.10 -14.02
N ILE A 160 -2.74 0.07 -12.84
CA ILE A 160 -3.55 0.26 -11.62
C ILE A 160 -4.37 1.54 -11.76
N ARG A 161 -5.57 1.53 -11.22
CA ARG A 161 -6.44 2.69 -11.15
C ARG A 161 -7.21 2.75 -9.83
N GLY A 162 -7.67 3.94 -9.45
CA GLY A 162 -8.43 4.16 -8.23
C GLY A 162 -9.05 5.54 -8.18
N ILE A 163 -9.81 5.81 -7.15
CA ILE A 163 -10.45 7.10 -6.90
C ILE A 163 -9.77 7.75 -5.71
N GLN A 164 -9.04 8.84 -5.97
CA GLN A 164 -8.44 9.64 -4.90
C GLN A 164 -9.53 10.18 -3.98
N GLY A 165 -9.30 10.10 -2.67
CA GLY A 165 -10.15 10.76 -1.68
C GLY A 165 -10.12 12.27 -1.85
N GLY A 166 -11.25 12.94 -1.55
CA GLY A 166 -11.35 14.38 -1.76
C GLY A 166 -10.25 15.13 -1.02
N HIS A 167 -9.59 16.02 -1.72
CA HIS A 167 -8.76 17.05 -1.12
C HIS A 167 -9.65 17.98 -0.29
N SER A 168 -9.67 17.78 1.00
CA SER A 168 -10.17 18.82 1.88
C SER A 168 -9.02 19.25 2.78
N ALA A 169 -8.32 20.29 2.36
CA ALA A 169 -7.31 20.97 3.18
C ALA A 169 -7.81 21.30 4.59
N GLY A 170 -9.12 21.21 4.82
CA GLY A 170 -9.76 21.40 6.12
C GLY A 170 -9.93 20.13 6.95
N LEU A 171 -10.08 18.96 6.33
CA LEU A 171 -10.29 17.70 7.05
C LEU A 171 -8.98 16.98 7.41
N PHE A 172 -7.94 17.11 6.60
CA PHE A 172 -6.66 16.44 6.82
C PHE A 172 -5.63 17.27 7.58
N GLY A 173 -5.78 18.59 7.68
CA GLY A 173 -4.91 19.45 8.49
C GLY A 173 -4.97 19.20 10.00
N GLN A 174 -5.87 18.35 10.45
CA GLN A 174 -6.08 17.99 11.86
C GLN A 174 -5.89 16.47 12.13
N GLY A 175 -5.22 15.73 11.24
CA GLY A 175 -5.01 14.30 11.43
C GLY A 175 -6.36 13.57 11.53
N VAL A 176 -6.93 13.17 10.41
CA VAL A 176 -8.09 12.26 10.45
C VAL A 176 -7.61 10.98 11.12
N SER A 177 -8.05 10.76 12.34
CA SER A 177 -7.87 9.49 13.01
C SER A 177 -8.70 8.46 12.27
N LEU A 178 -8.05 7.50 11.61
CA LEU A 178 -8.73 6.36 11.01
C LEU A 178 -9.37 5.43 12.08
N GLU A 179 -9.21 5.76 13.36
CA GLU A 179 -9.94 5.13 14.47
C GLU A 179 -11.46 5.25 14.34
N HIS A 180 -11.94 6.21 13.57
CA HIS A 180 -13.37 6.41 13.28
C HIS A 180 -13.81 5.87 11.92
N GLY A 181 -12.95 5.11 11.24
CA GLY A 181 -13.21 4.50 9.94
C GLY A 181 -12.78 5.37 8.75
N TRP A 182 -12.84 4.77 7.58
CA TRP A 182 -12.51 5.41 6.31
C TRP A 182 -13.48 6.53 5.99
N PRO A 183 -13.02 7.65 5.36
CA PRO A 183 -13.91 8.65 4.80
C PRO A 183 -14.91 7.96 3.86
N LYS A 184 -16.20 8.07 4.12
CA LYS A 184 -17.22 7.49 3.24
C LYS A 184 -17.35 8.31 1.97
N PRO A 185 -17.62 7.67 0.80
CA PRO A 185 -18.05 8.40 -0.37
C PRO A 185 -19.28 9.22 0.00
N GLY A 186 -19.17 10.55 0.02
CA GLY A 186 -20.23 11.45 0.49
C GLY A 186 -19.84 12.33 1.66
N ASP A 187 -18.76 12.05 2.39
CA ASP A 187 -18.17 12.95 3.39
C ASP A 187 -17.40 14.13 2.74
N ALA A 188 -17.58 14.32 1.44
CA ALA A 188 -17.04 15.44 0.70
C ALA A 188 -17.61 16.77 1.21
N PRO A 189 -16.79 17.84 1.23
CA PRO A 189 -17.24 19.16 1.65
C PRO A 189 -18.50 19.59 0.91
N SER A 190 -19.35 20.31 1.57
CA SER A 190 -20.71 20.71 1.18
C SER A 190 -20.90 21.42 -0.17
N GLY A 191 -19.84 21.56 -0.98
CA GLY A 191 -19.87 22.09 -2.35
C GLY A 191 -19.95 21.06 -3.47
N ALA A 192 -19.77 19.77 -3.18
CA ALA A 192 -19.64 18.71 -4.20
C ALA A 192 -20.98 18.05 -4.60
N LYS A 193 -22.12 18.57 -4.18
CA LYS A 193 -23.43 17.90 -4.32
C LYS A 193 -23.92 17.66 -5.77
N ASN A 194 -23.24 18.18 -6.78
CA ASN A 194 -23.62 18.03 -8.19
C ASN A 194 -22.47 17.57 -9.10
N GLN A 195 -21.38 17.01 -8.54
CA GLN A 195 -20.34 16.42 -9.39
C GLN A 195 -20.73 14.98 -9.74
N PRO A 196 -20.49 14.54 -10.98
CA PRO A 196 -20.65 13.13 -11.33
C PRO A 196 -19.76 12.27 -10.41
N PRO A 197 -20.14 11.01 -10.16
CA PRO A 197 -19.29 10.10 -9.39
C PRO A 197 -17.87 10.10 -9.98
N ALA A 198 -16.86 10.25 -9.10
CA ALA A 198 -15.49 10.21 -9.55
C ALA A 198 -15.21 8.85 -10.19
N GLU A 199 -14.62 8.86 -11.38
CA GLU A 199 -14.18 7.64 -12.07
C GLU A 199 -12.75 7.28 -11.66
N PRO A 200 -12.42 5.97 -11.60
CA PRO A 200 -11.07 5.55 -11.31
C PRO A 200 -10.07 6.09 -12.32
N ALA A 201 -9.06 6.80 -11.83
CA ALA A 201 -7.97 7.36 -12.63
C ALA A 201 -6.67 6.57 -12.43
N THR A 202 -5.69 6.80 -13.28
CA THR A 202 -4.33 6.22 -13.24
C THR A 202 -3.29 7.31 -12.99
N GLY A 203 -2.04 6.92 -12.75
CA GLY A 203 -0.91 7.84 -12.63
C GLY A 203 -0.77 8.46 -11.25
N ARG A 204 -0.19 9.65 -11.20
CA ARG A 204 0.14 10.34 -9.95
C ARG A 204 -1.07 11.07 -9.37
N MET A 205 -1.27 10.93 -8.06
CA MET A 205 -2.27 11.63 -7.28
C MET A 205 -1.58 12.36 -6.13
N ILE A 206 -1.59 13.68 -6.20
CA ILE A 206 -0.82 14.54 -5.30
C ILE A 206 -1.45 14.54 -3.90
N LYS A 207 -0.60 14.45 -2.90
CA LYS A 207 -0.95 14.52 -1.47
C LYS A 207 -1.27 15.91 -0.97
N ASP A 208 -1.78 15.99 0.24
CA ASP A 208 -1.96 17.24 0.99
C ASP A 208 -0.74 17.52 1.90
N GLY A 209 -0.19 18.71 1.77
CA GLY A 209 0.89 19.19 2.62
C GLY A 209 2.23 18.46 2.40
N ASN A 210 3.27 18.91 3.11
CA ASN A 210 4.58 18.28 3.14
C ASN A 210 5.05 18.16 4.58
N PHE A 211 5.27 16.94 5.05
CA PHE A 211 5.63 16.62 6.44
C PHE A 211 6.95 15.84 6.52
N GLU A 212 7.72 15.81 5.45
CA GLU A 212 9.02 15.16 5.39
C GLU A 212 10.10 15.95 6.13
N ASN A 213 11.00 15.24 6.82
CA ASN A 213 12.26 15.74 7.37
C ASN A 213 13.40 15.37 6.40
N LEU A 214 13.91 16.32 5.65
CA LEU A 214 14.95 16.05 4.65
C LEU A 214 16.29 15.59 5.25
N ASN A 215 16.58 15.93 6.50
CA ASN A 215 17.87 15.71 7.16
C ASN A 215 17.81 14.68 8.30
N ASP A 216 16.68 14.05 8.52
CA ASP A 216 16.49 13.10 9.60
C ASP A 216 15.57 11.97 9.21
N TRP A 217 15.32 11.04 10.14
CA TRP A 217 14.44 9.91 9.97
C TRP A 217 12.99 10.34 9.73
N ASN A 218 12.36 9.65 8.80
CA ASN A 218 10.95 9.79 8.48
C ASN A 218 10.22 8.46 8.70
N VAL A 219 8.98 8.55 9.13
CA VAL A 219 8.06 7.42 9.23
C VAL A 219 7.01 7.55 8.13
N VAL A 220 6.98 6.61 7.21
CA VAL A 220 5.92 6.48 6.21
C VAL A 220 5.11 5.23 6.52
N GLU A 221 3.80 5.39 6.54
CA GLU A 221 2.89 4.28 6.76
C GLU A 221 1.84 4.22 5.65
N VAL A 222 1.49 2.99 5.31
CA VAL A 222 0.35 2.69 4.42
C VAL A 222 -0.64 1.85 5.19
N ILE A 223 -1.88 2.29 5.29
CA ILE A 223 -2.99 1.43 5.69
C ILE A 223 -3.63 0.94 4.40
N TRP A 224 -3.59 -0.37 4.15
CA TRP A 224 -4.20 -0.99 2.99
C TRP A 224 -5.20 -2.05 3.42
N GLN A 225 -6.49 -1.77 3.18
CA GLN A 225 -7.60 -2.63 3.57
C GLN A 225 -8.59 -2.81 2.41
N GLY A 226 -8.74 -4.04 1.95
CA GLY A 226 -9.52 -4.33 0.76
C GLY A 226 -8.97 -3.55 -0.45
N ASP A 227 -9.84 -2.82 -1.13
CA ASP A 227 -9.52 -1.96 -2.27
C ASP A 227 -9.32 -0.48 -1.90
N GLN A 228 -8.92 -0.21 -0.66
CA GLN A 228 -8.70 1.15 -0.14
C GLN A 228 -7.32 1.27 0.50
N ALA A 229 -6.73 2.46 0.37
CA ALA A 229 -5.47 2.76 1.04
C ALA A 229 -5.39 4.21 1.53
N ALA A 230 -4.57 4.42 2.56
CA ALA A 230 -4.20 5.73 3.08
C ALA A 230 -2.68 5.81 3.26
N HIS A 231 -2.09 6.94 2.85
CA HIS A 231 -0.69 7.25 3.08
C HIS A 231 -0.56 8.21 4.27
N ILE A 232 0.37 7.91 5.17
CA ILE A 232 0.62 8.64 6.40
C ILE A 232 2.11 8.98 6.42
N VAL A 233 2.43 10.24 6.61
CA VAL A 233 3.83 10.74 6.70
C VAL A 233 4.01 11.41 8.05
N ASN A 234 4.96 10.91 8.85
CA ASN A 234 5.27 11.41 10.19
C ASN A 234 4.00 11.61 11.05
N GLY A 235 3.12 10.60 11.04
CA GLY A 235 1.88 10.57 11.82
C GLY A 235 0.71 11.38 11.23
N ARG A 236 0.85 11.94 10.03
CA ARG A 236 -0.23 12.70 9.36
C ARG A 236 -0.72 11.97 8.12
N THR A 237 -2.01 11.69 8.05
CA THR A 237 -2.63 11.19 6.81
C THR A 237 -2.57 12.29 5.76
N VAL A 238 -1.89 12.00 4.66
CA VAL A 238 -1.64 12.98 3.58
C VAL A 238 -2.41 12.65 2.30
N ASN A 239 -2.80 11.40 2.12
CA ASN A 239 -3.52 10.99 0.91
C ASN A 239 -4.37 9.74 1.18
N THR A 240 -5.49 9.61 0.48
CA THR A 240 -6.37 8.44 0.55
C THR A 240 -6.84 8.05 -0.83
N ILE A 241 -7.11 6.76 -1.02
CA ILE A 241 -7.64 6.22 -2.27
C ILE A 241 -8.65 5.12 -1.99
N SER A 242 -9.62 4.96 -2.88
CA SER A 242 -10.61 3.89 -2.84
C SER A 242 -10.82 3.29 -4.22
N LYS A 243 -11.51 2.15 -4.28
CA LYS A 243 -11.77 1.41 -5.52
C LYS A 243 -10.47 1.13 -6.30
N LEU A 244 -9.42 0.75 -5.58
CA LEU A 244 -8.18 0.29 -6.19
C LEU A 244 -8.45 -0.95 -7.04
N GLN A 245 -8.05 -0.89 -8.28
CA GLN A 245 -8.27 -1.94 -9.26
C GLN A 245 -7.01 -2.22 -10.06
N GLN A 246 -6.84 -3.48 -10.41
CA GLN A 246 -5.80 -3.98 -11.31
C GLN A 246 -6.42 -4.46 -12.62
N PRO A 247 -5.68 -4.48 -13.73
CA PRO A 247 -6.11 -5.18 -14.94
C PRO A 247 -6.43 -6.64 -14.62
N ASP A 248 -7.54 -7.13 -15.15
CA ASP A 248 -7.91 -8.55 -15.01
C ASP A 248 -7.01 -9.40 -15.92
N PRO A 249 -6.17 -10.31 -15.36
CA PRO A 249 -5.27 -11.12 -16.15
C PRO A 249 -6.00 -12.15 -17.05
N GLN A 250 -7.25 -12.44 -16.74
CA GLN A 250 -8.05 -13.40 -17.49
C GLN A 250 -8.95 -12.74 -18.56
N ASN A 251 -9.27 -11.46 -18.39
CA ASN A 251 -10.17 -10.72 -19.26
C ASN A 251 -9.55 -9.38 -19.68
N PRO A 252 -8.79 -9.33 -20.78
CA PRO A 252 -8.17 -8.09 -21.25
C PRO A 252 -9.16 -6.93 -21.38
N GLY A 253 -8.78 -5.76 -20.89
CA GLY A 253 -9.62 -4.57 -20.88
C GLY A 253 -10.61 -4.46 -19.72
N LYS A 254 -10.74 -5.51 -18.89
CA LYS A 254 -11.50 -5.47 -17.63
C LYS A 254 -10.59 -5.22 -16.43
N PHE A 255 -11.21 -4.91 -15.31
CA PHE A 255 -10.53 -4.62 -14.05
C PHE A 255 -11.18 -5.40 -12.91
N ILE A 256 -10.35 -5.81 -11.96
CA ILE A 256 -10.75 -6.48 -10.73
C ILE A 256 -10.19 -5.71 -9.53
N PRO A 257 -10.78 -5.81 -8.33
CA PRO A 257 -10.22 -5.18 -7.14
C PRO A 257 -8.77 -5.58 -6.88
N LEU A 258 -7.93 -4.62 -6.46
CA LEU A 258 -6.58 -4.88 -5.97
C LEU A 258 -6.62 -4.96 -4.45
N THR A 259 -6.62 -6.17 -3.91
CA THR A 259 -6.76 -6.41 -2.47
C THR A 259 -5.61 -7.17 -1.85
N ARG A 260 -4.69 -7.69 -2.67
CA ARG A 260 -3.57 -8.52 -2.25
C ARG A 260 -2.39 -8.36 -3.21
N GLY A 261 -1.17 -8.49 -2.69
CA GLY A 261 0.07 -8.47 -3.46
C GLY A 261 1.30 -8.34 -2.58
N LYS A 262 2.48 -8.30 -3.21
CA LYS A 262 3.75 -8.13 -2.50
C LYS A 262 3.99 -6.69 -2.11
N ILE A 263 4.95 -6.50 -1.21
CA ILE A 263 5.50 -5.21 -0.81
C ILE A 263 6.90 -5.09 -1.40
N ALA A 264 7.29 -3.89 -1.85
CA ALA A 264 8.65 -3.66 -2.31
C ALA A 264 9.15 -2.26 -1.94
N ILE A 265 10.47 -2.10 -1.99
CA ILE A 265 11.17 -0.83 -1.88
C ILE A 265 11.89 -0.60 -3.20
N GLU A 266 11.79 0.59 -3.73
CA GLU A 266 12.45 0.96 -4.98
C GLU A 266 13.97 1.08 -4.86
N ILE A 267 14.64 1.00 -5.99
CA ILE A 267 16.07 1.26 -6.18
C ILE A 267 16.14 2.32 -7.28
N GLU A 268 16.32 3.60 -6.88
CA GLU A 268 16.20 4.74 -7.80
C GLU A 268 17.31 5.79 -7.64
N PHE A 269 18.55 5.45 -7.95
CA PHE A 269 19.68 6.39 -8.13
C PHE A 269 19.99 7.32 -6.94
N ALA A 270 19.39 7.11 -5.76
CA ALA A 270 19.69 7.87 -4.56
C ALA A 270 20.02 6.94 -3.38
N GLU A 271 20.97 7.38 -2.56
CA GLU A 271 21.32 6.69 -1.32
C GLU A 271 20.22 6.88 -0.28
N ILE A 272 19.74 5.77 0.28
CA ILE A 272 18.70 5.76 1.29
C ILE A 272 18.89 4.61 2.26
N TRP A 273 18.55 4.85 3.53
CA TRP A 273 18.59 3.90 4.61
C TRP A 273 17.19 3.60 5.12
N PHE A 274 16.91 2.31 5.40
CA PHE A 274 15.70 1.88 6.07
C PHE A 274 16.06 1.09 7.33
N ARG A 275 15.72 1.61 8.51
CA ARG A 275 15.94 0.90 9.77
C ARG A 275 14.76 0.06 10.20
N ARG A 276 13.59 0.29 9.64
CA ARG A 276 12.37 -0.51 9.81
C ARG A 276 11.65 -0.68 8.51
N ILE A 277 11.24 -1.90 8.23
CA ILE A 277 10.22 -2.25 7.26
C ILE A 277 9.40 -3.32 7.94
N GLU A 278 8.16 -3.01 8.31
CA GLU A 278 7.34 -3.90 9.12
C GLU A 278 5.86 -3.82 8.72
N VAL A 279 5.13 -4.86 9.05
CA VAL A 279 3.71 -4.98 8.76
C VAL A 279 2.93 -5.37 10.02
N LYS A 280 1.68 -4.94 10.06
CA LYS A 280 0.71 -5.32 11.09
C LYS A 280 -0.60 -5.69 10.43
N SER A 281 -1.19 -6.82 10.84
CA SER A 281 -2.53 -7.21 10.37
C SER A 281 -3.59 -6.22 10.85
N LEU A 282 -4.54 -5.91 10.00
CA LEU A 282 -5.70 -5.06 10.29
C LEU A 282 -6.97 -5.86 10.60
N VAL A 283 -6.94 -7.18 10.46
CA VAL A 283 -8.07 -8.09 10.64
C VAL A 283 -7.71 -9.25 11.54
#